data_11c90e314ebc015318e47f2ec854dcd2
#
_entry.id   11c90e314ebc015318e47f2ec854dcd2
#
_cell.length_a   1.000
_cell.length_b   1.000
_cell.length_c   1.000
_cell.angle_alpha   90.00
_cell.angle_beta   90.00
_cell.angle_gamma   90.00
#
_symmetry.space_group_name_H-M   'P 1'
#
loop_
_entity.id
_entity.type
_entity.pdbx_description
1 polymer ?
#
loop_
_entity_poly.entity_id
_entity_poly.type
_entity_poly.pdbx_seq_one_letter_code
_entity_poly.pdbx_strand_id
1 'polypeptide(L)'
;DPDIAAPCQHSEAFVGDSAVEGVRAVHIHLGVADASGRQSPQPIAGSSHTHAADIAIKALGFDPEDLPTLFDAPELDVTRWGTVKVDWNSMMTNLDGVFAAGDIVRGASLVVLAIGDGRDAAAAIHRYIGARAVPLEEAI
;
A
#
# COMPACT_ATOMS: atom_id res chain seq x y z
N ASP A 1 -20.19 1.11 -32.89
CA ASP A 1 -18.78 1.29 -33.26
C ASP A 1 -17.94 0.46 -32.31
N PRO A 2 -17.27 -0.63 -32.76
CA PRO A 2 -16.56 -1.56 -31.88
C PRO A 2 -15.28 -0.97 -31.26
N ASP A 3 -14.92 0.27 -31.58
CA ASP A 3 -13.66 0.90 -31.16
C ASP A 3 -13.81 1.95 -30.03
N ILE A 4 -15.00 2.11 -29.45
CA ILE A 4 -15.15 2.96 -28.27
C ILE A 4 -14.84 2.11 -27.05
N ALA A 5 -13.60 2.15 -26.58
CA ALA A 5 -13.27 1.63 -25.25
C ALA A 5 -14.28 2.19 -24.24
N ALA A 6 -14.88 1.33 -23.43
CA ALA A 6 -15.81 1.77 -22.40
C ALA A 6 -15.16 2.89 -21.59
N PRO A 7 -15.83 4.02 -21.36
CA PRO A 7 -15.22 5.12 -20.62
C PRO A 7 -14.79 4.63 -19.24
N CYS A 8 -13.61 5.03 -18.80
CA CYS A 8 -13.13 4.74 -17.46
C CYS A 8 -14.16 5.23 -16.43
N GLN A 9 -14.44 4.42 -15.42
CA GLN A 9 -15.43 4.70 -14.39
C GLN A 9 -14.82 4.56 -13.00
N HIS A 10 -15.34 5.33 -12.06
CA HIS A 10 -15.02 5.24 -10.65
C HIS A 10 -16.29 4.92 -9.88
N SER A 11 -16.27 3.90 -9.01
CA SER A 11 -17.40 3.56 -8.15
C SER A 11 -17.50 4.56 -7.00
N GLU A 12 -18.69 5.11 -6.78
CA GLU A 12 -18.94 6.09 -5.71
C GLU A 12 -19.60 5.45 -4.49
N ALA A 13 -20.57 4.55 -4.70
CA ALA A 13 -21.33 3.94 -3.62
C ALA A 13 -22.03 2.65 -4.07
N PHE A 14 -22.33 1.79 -3.11
CA PHE A 14 -23.33 0.73 -3.29
C PHE A 14 -24.73 1.29 -3.08
N VAL A 15 -25.69 0.79 -3.82
CA VAL A 15 -27.11 1.17 -3.77
C VAL A 15 -27.91 -0.04 -3.27
N GLY A 16 -28.87 0.21 -2.35
CA GLY A 16 -29.73 -0.79 -1.74
C GLY A 16 -29.76 -0.64 -0.22
N ASP A 17 -30.85 -1.02 0.42
CA ASP A 17 -31.05 -0.89 1.87
C ASP A 17 -30.61 -2.15 2.65
N SER A 18 -31.17 -3.32 2.28
CA SER A 18 -30.90 -4.61 2.94
C SER A 18 -30.02 -5.55 2.11
N ALA A 19 -29.92 -5.30 0.83
CA ALA A 19 -29.09 -6.02 -0.13
C ALA A 19 -28.57 -5.06 -1.19
N VAL A 20 -27.53 -5.47 -1.93
CA VAL A 20 -27.02 -4.69 -3.05
C VAL A 20 -28.05 -4.77 -4.19
N GLU A 21 -28.49 -3.64 -4.69
CA GLU A 21 -29.38 -3.48 -5.84
C GLU A 21 -28.65 -2.83 -7.03
N GLY A 22 -27.48 -2.23 -6.75
CA GLY A 22 -26.65 -1.62 -7.78
C GLY A 22 -25.38 -0.98 -7.25
N VAL A 23 -24.59 -0.48 -8.19
CA VAL A 23 -23.37 0.28 -7.94
C VAL A 23 -23.48 1.62 -8.65
N ARG A 24 -23.43 2.71 -7.89
CA ARG A 24 -23.33 4.05 -8.45
C ARG A 24 -21.89 4.34 -8.87
N ALA A 25 -21.73 4.76 -10.11
CA ALA A 25 -20.46 5.08 -10.71
C ALA A 25 -20.50 6.43 -11.43
N VAL A 26 -19.34 7.03 -11.62
CA VAL A 26 -19.15 8.28 -12.36
C VAL A 26 -18.12 8.04 -13.46
N HIS A 27 -18.32 8.64 -14.61
CA HIS A 27 -17.28 8.65 -15.64
C HIS A 27 -16.10 9.51 -15.21
N ILE A 28 -14.91 9.06 -15.55
CA ILE A 28 -13.67 9.78 -15.27
C ILE A 28 -12.91 10.06 -16.56
N HIS A 29 -12.15 11.15 -16.55
CA HIS A 29 -11.07 11.38 -17.50
C HIS A 29 -9.73 11.43 -16.76
N LEU A 30 -8.65 11.14 -17.46
CA LEU A 30 -7.32 11.27 -16.91
C LEU A 30 -6.87 12.73 -17.02
N GLY A 31 -6.47 13.32 -15.90
CA GLY A 31 -5.93 14.67 -15.84
C GLY A 31 -4.53 14.78 -16.46
N VAL A 32 -3.91 15.92 -16.31
CA VAL A 32 -2.53 16.15 -16.77
C VAL A 32 -1.58 15.26 -15.94
N ALA A 33 -0.60 14.66 -16.62
CA ALA A 33 0.43 13.86 -15.97
C ALA A 33 1.27 14.73 -15.01
N ASP A 34 1.54 14.22 -13.81
CA ASP A 34 2.46 14.82 -12.86
C ASP A 34 3.93 14.60 -13.26
N ALA A 35 4.86 15.10 -12.46
CA ALA A 35 6.30 14.97 -12.72
C ALA A 35 6.81 13.50 -12.78
N SER A 36 6.04 12.53 -12.26
CA SER A 36 6.32 11.10 -12.36
C SER A 36 5.69 10.45 -13.60
N GLY A 37 4.95 11.21 -14.40
CA GLY A 37 4.18 10.73 -15.56
C GLY A 37 2.83 10.12 -15.18
N ARG A 38 2.41 10.17 -13.93
CA ARG A 38 1.14 9.63 -13.46
C ARG A 38 0.01 10.64 -13.69
N GLN A 39 -1.08 10.17 -14.30
CA GLN A 39 -2.30 10.95 -14.49
C GLN A 39 -3.31 10.61 -13.38
N SER A 40 -3.81 11.63 -12.71
CA SER A 40 -4.86 11.46 -11.70
C SER A 40 -6.23 11.36 -12.36
N PRO A 41 -7.08 10.41 -11.96
CA PRO A 41 -8.46 10.33 -12.43
C PRO A 41 -9.26 11.51 -11.90
N GLN A 42 -10.03 12.15 -12.80
CA GLN A 42 -10.89 13.28 -12.46
C GLN A 42 -12.35 12.94 -12.83
N PRO A 43 -13.29 13.00 -11.89
CA PRO A 43 -14.69 12.76 -12.17
C PRO A 43 -15.28 13.79 -13.13
N ILE A 44 -16.09 13.34 -14.08
CA ILE A 44 -16.83 14.20 -14.99
C ILE A 44 -18.14 14.60 -14.30
N ALA A 45 -18.31 15.87 -14.01
CA ALA A 45 -19.48 16.39 -13.34
C ALA A 45 -20.78 16.02 -14.08
N GLY A 46 -21.79 15.56 -13.35
CA GLY A 46 -23.10 15.19 -13.89
C GLY A 46 -23.13 13.86 -14.65
N SER A 47 -22.05 13.07 -14.64
CA SER A 47 -22.00 11.77 -15.31
C SER A 47 -22.30 10.58 -14.38
N SER A 48 -22.73 10.84 -13.16
CA SER A 48 -23.07 9.79 -12.20
C SER A 48 -24.28 8.97 -12.68
N HIS A 49 -24.17 7.66 -12.61
CA HIS A 49 -25.19 6.71 -13.04
C HIS A 49 -25.11 5.45 -12.18
N THR A 50 -26.18 4.64 -12.21
CA THR A 50 -26.25 3.40 -11.43
C THR A 50 -26.27 2.21 -12.37
N HIS A 51 -25.36 1.27 -12.15
CA HIS A 51 -25.42 -0.07 -12.72
C HIS A 51 -26.22 -0.97 -11.80
N ALA A 52 -27.26 -1.61 -12.31
CA ALA A 52 -27.99 -2.63 -11.55
C ALA A 52 -27.08 -3.85 -11.30
N ALA A 53 -27.05 -4.34 -10.07
CA ALA A 53 -26.24 -5.48 -9.68
C ALA A 53 -26.83 -6.15 -8.43
N ASP A 54 -26.93 -7.46 -8.44
CA ASP A 54 -27.36 -8.28 -7.31
C ASP A 54 -26.19 -8.61 -6.37
N ILE A 55 -24.95 -8.49 -6.87
CA ILE A 55 -23.72 -8.75 -6.14
C ILE A 55 -22.67 -7.71 -6.56
N ALA A 56 -21.96 -7.17 -5.59
CA ALA A 56 -20.79 -6.31 -5.81
C ALA A 56 -19.59 -6.85 -5.03
N ILE A 57 -18.47 -7.05 -5.72
CA ILE A 57 -17.24 -7.55 -5.13
C ILE A 57 -16.26 -6.38 -5.00
N LYS A 58 -15.90 -6.02 -3.77
CA LYS A 58 -14.90 -5.02 -3.48
C LYS A 58 -13.51 -5.67 -3.50
N ALA A 59 -12.83 -5.59 -4.65
CA ALA A 59 -11.50 -6.16 -4.86
C ALA A 59 -10.42 -5.06 -4.85
N LEU A 60 -10.45 -4.20 -3.85
CA LEU A 60 -9.48 -3.12 -3.65
C LEU A 60 -8.21 -3.66 -2.99
N GLY A 61 -7.11 -2.90 -3.08
CA GLY A 61 -5.89 -3.19 -2.33
C GLY A 61 -6.11 -3.09 -0.81
N PHE A 62 -5.06 -3.39 -0.06
CA PHE A 62 -5.05 -3.26 1.40
C PHE A 62 -4.44 -1.91 1.78
N ASP A 63 -5.00 -1.28 2.81
CA ASP A 63 -4.34 -0.17 3.48
C ASP A 63 -3.32 -0.75 4.48
N PRO A 64 -2.16 -0.10 4.66
CA PRO A 64 -1.21 -0.50 5.70
C PRO A 64 -1.84 -0.40 7.09
N GLU A 65 -1.47 -1.32 7.98
CA GLU A 65 -1.83 -1.25 9.39
C GLU A 65 -1.16 -0.03 10.04
N ASP A 66 -1.85 0.60 10.99
CA ASP A 66 -1.30 1.69 11.81
C ASP A 66 -0.34 1.13 12.87
N LEU A 67 0.87 0.74 12.42
CA LEU A 67 1.87 0.14 13.29
C LEU A 67 2.37 1.06 14.42
N PRO A 68 2.52 2.38 14.22
CA PRO A 68 2.83 3.28 15.34
C PRO A 68 1.87 3.15 16.52
N THR A 69 0.57 3.09 16.24
CA THR A 69 -0.46 2.89 17.28
C THR A 69 -0.48 1.45 17.80
N LEU A 70 -0.42 0.45 16.91
CA LEU A 70 -0.52 -0.96 17.30
C LEU A 70 0.63 -1.44 18.18
N PHE A 71 1.82 -0.91 17.98
CA PHE A 71 3.03 -1.28 18.74
C PHE A 71 3.41 -0.29 19.83
N ASP A 72 2.55 0.74 20.08
CA ASP A 72 2.86 1.83 21.02
C ASP A 72 4.26 2.45 20.74
N ALA A 73 4.53 2.69 19.46
CA ALA A 73 5.78 3.22 18.94
C ALA A 73 5.51 4.47 18.07
N PRO A 74 5.04 5.57 18.68
CA PRO A 74 4.64 6.78 17.95
C PRO A 74 5.81 7.44 17.20
N GLU A 75 7.04 7.14 17.57
CA GLU A 75 8.27 7.60 16.91
C GLU A 75 8.61 6.83 15.63
N LEU A 76 7.92 5.71 15.33
CA LEU A 76 8.14 4.97 14.09
C LEU A 76 7.74 5.80 12.88
N ASP A 77 8.69 6.07 12.00
CA ASP A 77 8.46 6.85 10.79
C ASP A 77 7.63 6.08 9.76
N VAL A 78 6.52 6.69 9.36
CA VAL A 78 5.67 6.21 8.26
C VAL A 78 5.55 7.25 7.15
N THR A 79 5.16 6.80 5.98
CA THR A 79 4.83 7.68 4.87
C THR A 79 3.43 8.28 5.04
N ARG A 80 3.06 9.23 4.20
CA ARG A 80 1.68 9.76 4.14
C ARG A 80 0.61 8.68 3.82
N TRP A 81 1.04 7.52 3.37
CA TRP A 81 0.19 6.38 3.01
C TRP A 81 0.13 5.31 4.11
N GLY A 82 0.80 5.53 5.25
CA GLY A 82 0.87 4.60 6.36
C GLY A 82 1.94 3.50 6.23
N THR A 83 2.68 3.43 5.12
CA THR A 83 3.77 2.45 4.98
C THR A 83 5.00 2.87 5.79
N VAL A 84 5.67 1.88 6.40
CA VAL A 84 6.88 2.10 7.20
C VAL A 84 8.03 2.58 6.31
N LYS A 85 8.77 3.59 6.77
CA LYS A 85 9.99 4.04 6.12
C LYS A 85 11.17 3.21 6.55
N VAL A 86 12.00 2.81 5.60
CA VAL A 86 13.28 2.11 5.85
C VAL A 86 14.39 2.73 5.03
N ASP A 87 15.62 2.57 5.51
CA ASP A 87 16.79 2.69 4.66
C ASP A 87 16.90 1.44 3.78
N TRP A 88 16.84 1.60 2.46
CA TRP A 88 16.78 0.50 1.50
C TRP A 88 18.07 -0.35 1.43
N ASN A 89 19.19 0.14 1.98
CA ASN A 89 20.43 -0.62 2.01
C ASN A 89 20.53 -1.52 3.24
N SER A 90 19.89 -1.09 4.34
CA SER A 90 19.90 -1.81 5.61
C SER A 90 18.55 -2.43 5.96
N MET A 91 17.45 -2.08 5.28
CA MET A 91 16.09 -2.46 5.61
C MET A 91 15.67 -2.09 7.05
N MET A 92 16.44 -1.21 7.70
CA MET A 92 16.19 -0.74 9.07
C MET A 92 15.33 0.52 9.04
N THR A 93 14.43 0.62 9.99
CA THR A 93 13.59 1.80 10.21
C THR A 93 14.43 2.92 10.86
N ASN A 94 13.79 4.03 11.21
CA ASN A 94 14.41 5.05 12.06
C ASN A 94 14.65 4.59 13.52
N LEU A 95 14.04 3.46 13.92
CA LEU A 95 14.27 2.85 15.23
C LEU A 95 15.42 1.85 15.15
N ASP A 96 16.43 2.02 16.02
CA ASP A 96 17.60 1.17 16.03
C ASP A 96 17.24 -0.32 16.32
N GLY A 97 17.66 -1.22 15.44
CA GLY A 97 17.40 -2.65 15.54
C GLY A 97 16.00 -3.08 15.09
N VAL A 98 15.18 -2.15 14.56
CA VAL A 98 13.86 -2.46 14.01
C VAL A 98 13.93 -2.45 12.50
N PHE A 99 13.55 -3.57 11.89
CA PHE A 99 13.59 -3.78 10.45
C PHE A 99 12.19 -4.00 9.91
N ALA A 100 11.94 -3.61 8.68
CA ALA A 100 10.68 -3.86 8.00
C ALA A 100 10.90 -4.24 6.54
N ALA A 101 10.02 -5.09 5.99
CA ALA A 101 10.13 -5.60 4.63
C ALA A 101 8.75 -5.94 4.05
N GLY A 102 8.65 -6.00 2.72
CA GLY A 102 7.44 -6.39 2.00
C GLY A 102 6.40 -5.26 1.92
N ASP A 103 5.12 -5.64 1.90
CA ASP A 103 4.01 -4.72 1.60
C ASP A 103 3.86 -3.59 2.62
N ILE A 104 4.25 -3.82 3.87
CA ILE A 104 4.21 -2.75 4.90
C ILE A 104 5.18 -1.61 4.60
N VAL A 105 6.20 -1.85 3.77
CA VAL A 105 7.18 -0.86 3.32
C VAL A 105 6.84 -0.33 1.93
N ARG A 106 6.52 -1.23 0.98
CA ARG A 106 6.28 -0.90 -0.43
C ARG A 106 4.87 -0.42 -0.73
N GLY A 107 3.91 -0.71 0.12
CA GLY A 107 2.50 -0.76 -0.23
C GLY A 107 2.16 -2.09 -0.92
N ALA A 108 0.92 -2.24 -1.38
CA ALA A 108 0.50 -3.44 -2.11
C ALA A 108 1.39 -3.68 -3.34
N SER A 109 2.12 -4.78 -3.36
CA SER A 109 3.17 -5.05 -4.33
C SER A 109 3.19 -6.53 -4.73
N LEU A 110 4.18 -6.92 -5.53
CA LEU A 110 4.33 -8.29 -5.99
C LEU A 110 4.96 -9.18 -4.92
N VAL A 111 4.46 -10.40 -4.76
CA VAL A 111 5.00 -11.41 -3.83
C VAL A 111 6.51 -11.64 -4.04
N VAL A 112 6.97 -11.64 -5.29
CA VAL A 112 8.38 -11.82 -5.61
C VAL A 112 9.26 -10.70 -5.03
N LEU A 113 8.76 -9.46 -4.98
CA LEU A 113 9.47 -8.33 -4.36
C LEU A 113 9.49 -8.47 -2.84
N ALA A 114 8.37 -8.86 -2.23
CA ALA A 114 8.28 -9.10 -0.79
C ALA A 114 9.25 -10.21 -0.33
N ILE A 115 9.41 -11.28 -1.13
CA ILE A 115 10.40 -12.34 -0.87
C ILE A 115 11.84 -11.78 -0.95
N GLY A 116 12.12 -10.96 -1.97
CA GLY A 116 13.42 -10.27 -2.11
C GLY A 116 13.73 -9.41 -0.88
N ASP A 117 12.80 -8.53 -0.51
CA ASP A 117 12.93 -7.66 0.66
C ASP A 117 13.16 -8.44 1.96
N GLY A 118 12.43 -9.54 2.15
CA GLY A 118 12.60 -10.40 3.33
C GLY A 118 14.00 -11.01 3.42
N ARG A 119 14.60 -11.40 2.28
CA ARG A 119 15.99 -11.89 2.22
C ARG A 119 16.98 -10.78 2.53
N ASP A 120 16.77 -9.59 1.99
CA ASP A 120 17.64 -8.43 2.23
C ASP A 120 17.57 -8.00 3.70
N ALA A 121 16.38 -7.97 4.29
CA ALA A 121 16.17 -7.72 5.71
C ALA A 121 16.87 -8.77 6.59
N ALA A 122 16.73 -10.06 6.27
CA ALA A 122 17.39 -11.13 7.02
C ALA A 122 18.91 -10.99 6.99
N ALA A 123 19.49 -10.69 5.81
CA ALA A 123 20.92 -10.45 5.67
C ALA A 123 21.38 -9.19 6.45
N ALA A 124 20.57 -8.15 6.46
CA ALA A 124 20.85 -6.93 7.22
C ALA A 124 20.79 -7.16 8.74
N ILE A 125 19.77 -7.88 9.23
CA ILE A 125 19.65 -8.29 10.63
C ILE A 125 20.87 -9.12 11.06
N HIS A 126 21.30 -10.07 10.22
CA HIS A 126 22.48 -10.89 10.52
C HIS A 126 23.74 -10.03 10.67
N ARG A 127 23.97 -9.07 9.76
CA ARG A 127 25.09 -8.13 9.88
C ARG A 127 24.99 -7.25 11.14
N TYR A 128 23.79 -6.77 11.44
CA TYR A 128 23.54 -5.92 12.62
C TYR A 128 23.84 -6.66 13.93
N ILE A 129 23.38 -7.89 14.07
CA ILE A 129 23.65 -8.71 15.25
C ILE A 129 25.15 -9.05 15.33
N GLY A 130 25.76 -9.45 14.22
CA GLY A 130 27.18 -9.79 14.18
C GLY A 130 28.09 -8.63 14.56
N ALA A 131 27.74 -7.39 14.18
CA ALA A 131 28.49 -6.19 14.55
C ALA A 131 28.37 -5.81 16.04
N ARG A 132 27.34 -6.33 16.73
CA ARG A 132 27.04 -6.05 18.17
C ARG A 132 27.33 -7.25 19.07
N ALA A 133 27.72 -8.41 18.51
CA ALA A 133 28.10 -9.56 19.31
C ALA A 133 29.36 -9.23 20.14
N VAL A 134 29.21 -9.19 21.46
CA VAL A 134 30.32 -9.12 22.39
C VAL A 134 31.09 -10.43 22.28
N PRO A 135 32.44 -10.46 22.13
CA PRO A 135 33.20 -11.68 22.16
C PRO A 135 32.91 -12.44 23.45
N LEU A 136 32.65 -13.75 23.33
CA LEU A 136 32.33 -14.62 24.48
C LEU A 136 33.41 -14.61 25.58
N GLU A 137 34.62 -14.12 25.27
CA GLU A 137 35.75 -14.00 26.19
C GLU A 137 35.60 -12.87 27.22
N GLU A 138 34.71 -11.88 27.00
CA GLU A 138 34.45 -10.78 27.94
C GLU A 138 33.23 -11.04 28.85
N ALA A 139 32.55 -12.18 28.70
CA ALA A 139 31.34 -12.50 29.45
C ALA A 139 31.56 -13.44 30.66
N ILE A 140 32.81 -13.65 31.11
CA ILE A 140 33.16 -14.54 32.25
C ILE A 140 33.76 -13.71 33.38
#